data_1eb8b2309ea6bd415ee0fdee3f0e47a3
#
_entry.id   1eb8b2309ea6bd415ee0fdee3f0e47a3
#
_cell.length_a   1.000
_cell.length_b   1.000
_cell.length_c   1.000
_cell.angle_alpha   90.00
_cell.angle_beta   90.00
_cell.angle_gamma   90.00
#
_symmetry.space_group_name_H-M   'P 1'
#
loop_
_entity.id
_entity.type
_entity.pdbx_description
1 polymer ?
#
loop_
_entity_poly.entity_id
_entity_poly.type
_entity_poly.pdbx_seq_one_letter_code
_entity_poly.pdbx_strand_id
1 'polypeptide(L)'
;MLKNNEKSMDKIVDLCKSKGYVYPGSEIYGGLANTWDYGPLGVQLKNNIKNAWLKKFVQENKYNVGLDSAILMNPQTWVASGHIGGFSDPLMDCKSCKTRHRADNLIEDFDGTNVAGWSNEQMTAYIKEHNIVCPNCGKSDFTDIRQFNLMFKTFQGITEDNKSELYLRPETAQGIFVNFANIQRTTRKKVPFGVAQVGKSFRNEITPGNFIFRVREFEQMELEFFCKPGTDLEWFDYWRSYCKNFLLTLGLKEENLRLRDHDKEELCFYSKATTDFEYLFPFGWGELWGVADRTDYDLTQHIKTSGKSLEYFDPETNEKYVPYVIEPSLGVERLFLSVVTEAYDEEEIVSTDKNGNEKRETRTVMRLHPALAPYKCAVLPLVKKLTPKAEEVYDMLSRKFMVDFDEAGTIGKRYRRQDEIGTPFCITYDFDTLEKDNCVTVRNRDTMQQERVAISDLIAYIEERVTL
;
A
#
# COMPACT_ATOMS: atom_id res chain seq x y z
N MET A 1 1.90 13.50 20.33
CA MET A 1 1.40 12.63 19.22
C MET A 1 0.50 11.55 19.80
N LEU A 2 -0.64 11.34 19.17
CA LEU A 2 -1.56 10.25 19.50
C LEU A 2 -0.91 8.88 19.20
N LYS A 3 -1.15 7.89 20.05
CA LYS A 3 -0.80 6.51 19.75
C LYS A 3 -1.80 5.92 18.73
N ASN A 4 -1.37 4.98 17.90
CA ASN A 4 -2.23 4.44 16.84
C ASN A 4 -3.54 3.82 17.35
N ASN A 5 -3.52 3.15 18.50
CA ASN A 5 -4.71 2.62 19.16
C ASN A 5 -5.64 3.68 19.78
N GLU A 6 -5.22 4.92 19.86
CA GLU A 6 -6.03 6.07 20.31
C GLU A 6 -6.63 6.83 19.13
N LYS A 7 -6.17 6.57 17.90
CA LYS A 7 -6.67 7.21 16.68
C LYS A 7 -8.01 6.60 16.26
N SER A 8 -8.92 7.45 15.82
CA SER A 8 -10.20 7.01 15.28
C SER A 8 -10.10 6.76 13.77
N MET A 9 -10.52 5.58 13.34
CA MET A 9 -10.61 5.26 11.90
C MET A 9 -11.55 6.22 11.17
N ASP A 10 -12.69 6.58 11.78
CA ASP A 10 -13.65 7.51 11.20
C ASP A 10 -13.04 8.89 10.96
N LYS A 11 -12.27 9.42 11.91
CA LYS A 11 -11.58 10.71 11.75
C LYS A 11 -10.55 10.69 10.62
N ILE A 12 -9.82 9.57 10.47
CA ILE A 12 -8.86 9.39 9.37
C ILE A 12 -9.59 9.34 8.02
N VAL A 13 -10.68 8.59 7.94
CA VAL A 13 -11.52 8.48 6.74
C VAL A 13 -12.10 9.85 6.36
N ASP A 14 -12.66 10.58 7.33
CA ASP A 14 -13.23 11.90 7.13
C ASP A 14 -12.19 12.91 6.66
N LEU A 15 -10.98 12.88 7.24
CA LEU A 15 -9.88 13.71 6.78
C LEU A 15 -9.50 13.35 5.34
N CYS A 16 -9.33 12.06 5.04
CA CYS A 16 -8.97 11.61 3.69
C CYS A 16 -9.99 12.07 2.64
N LYS A 17 -11.28 11.96 2.94
CA LYS A 17 -12.37 12.39 2.05
C LYS A 17 -12.41 13.92 1.90
N SER A 18 -12.40 14.64 3.03
CA SER A 18 -12.57 16.10 3.03
C SER A 18 -11.38 16.84 2.46
N LYS A 19 -10.17 16.25 2.52
CA LYS A 19 -8.93 16.88 2.02
C LYS A 19 -8.53 16.40 0.63
N GLY A 20 -9.24 15.46 0.02
CA GLY A 20 -8.96 15.00 -1.33
C GLY A 20 -7.83 13.98 -1.42
N TYR A 21 -7.68 13.16 -0.40
CA TYR A 21 -6.84 11.98 -0.46
C TYR A 21 -7.56 10.83 -1.15
N VAL A 22 -8.77 10.50 -0.70
CA VAL A 22 -9.54 9.37 -1.20
C VAL A 22 -11.02 9.73 -1.27
N TYR A 23 -11.68 9.37 -2.35
CA TYR A 23 -13.11 9.55 -2.57
C TYR A 23 -13.81 8.20 -2.75
N PRO A 24 -15.10 8.06 -2.41
CA PRO A 24 -15.88 6.90 -2.85
C PRO A 24 -15.91 6.81 -4.38
N GLY A 25 -15.62 5.64 -4.92
CA GLY A 25 -15.63 5.45 -6.38
C GLY A 25 -17.03 5.63 -6.96
N SER A 26 -17.17 6.45 -8.02
CA SER A 26 -18.44 6.74 -8.69
C SER A 26 -19.53 7.31 -7.76
N GLU A 27 -19.15 8.17 -6.81
CA GLU A 27 -20.02 8.69 -5.74
C GLU A 27 -21.30 9.34 -6.26
N ILE A 28 -21.28 10.05 -7.40
CA ILE A 28 -22.45 10.69 -8.01
C ILE A 28 -23.57 9.73 -8.41
N TYR A 29 -23.26 8.43 -8.54
CA TYR A 29 -24.24 7.36 -8.81
C TYR A 29 -24.54 6.50 -7.58
N GLY A 30 -24.22 6.98 -6.37
CA GLY A 30 -24.39 6.25 -5.12
C GLY A 30 -23.20 5.37 -4.76
N GLY A 31 -22.12 5.43 -5.53
CA GLY A 31 -20.91 4.68 -5.32
C GLY A 31 -20.98 3.21 -5.74
N LEU A 32 -19.82 2.55 -5.77
CA LEU A 32 -19.68 1.11 -5.85
C LEU A 32 -18.99 0.63 -4.57
N ALA A 33 -19.60 -0.31 -3.87
CA ALA A 33 -19.13 -0.76 -2.56
C ALA A 33 -17.65 -1.17 -2.60
N ASN A 34 -16.87 -0.57 -1.70
CA ASN A 34 -15.43 -0.77 -1.52
C ASN A 34 -14.60 -0.57 -2.80
N THR A 35 -15.01 0.41 -3.58
CA THR A 35 -14.24 0.98 -4.68
C THR A 35 -13.92 2.43 -4.34
N TRP A 36 -12.67 2.81 -4.51
CA TRP A 36 -12.16 4.09 -4.06
C TRP A 36 -11.35 4.77 -5.16
N ASP A 37 -11.53 6.08 -5.30
CA ASP A 37 -10.75 6.93 -6.18
C ASP A 37 -9.71 7.70 -5.35
N TYR A 38 -8.49 7.84 -5.85
CA TYR A 38 -7.47 8.66 -5.22
C TYR A 38 -7.55 10.08 -5.78
N GLY A 39 -7.88 11.02 -4.91
CA GLY A 39 -7.97 12.44 -5.25
C GLY A 39 -6.60 13.09 -5.46
N PRO A 40 -6.54 14.42 -5.66
CA PRO A 40 -5.30 15.14 -5.98
C PRO A 40 -4.15 14.91 -4.99
N LEU A 41 -4.44 14.89 -3.68
CA LEU A 41 -3.43 14.59 -2.67
C LEU A 41 -3.12 13.11 -2.60
N GLY A 42 -4.13 12.25 -2.75
CA GLY A 42 -3.98 10.81 -2.70
C GLY A 42 -3.11 10.25 -3.81
N VAL A 43 -3.30 10.69 -5.05
CA VAL A 43 -2.47 10.24 -6.18
C VAL A 43 -1.01 10.65 -6.02
N GLN A 44 -0.74 11.84 -5.47
CA GLN A 44 0.64 12.28 -5.20
C GLN A 44 1.30 11.45 -4.11
N LEU A 45 0.61 11.25 -2.97
CA LEU A 45 1.12 10.38 -1.88
C LEU A 45 1.39 8.95 -2.40
N LYS A 46 0.43 8.39 -3.14
CA LYS A 46 0.53 7.05 -3.71
C LYS A 46 1.73 6.92 -4.67
N ASN A 47 1.94 7.91 -5.53
CA ASN A 47 3.09 7.95 -6.43
C ASN A 47 4.41 8.11 -5.67
N ASN A 48 4.45 8.95 -4.64
CA ASN A 48 5.65 9.11 -3.81
C ASN A 48 6.03 7.80 -3.10
N ILE A 49 5.05 7.05 -2.59
CA ILE A 49 5.25 5.71 -1.99
C ILE A 49 5.83 4.74 -3.03
N LYS A 50 5.22 4.64 -4.22
CA LYS A 50 5.69 3.76 -5.30
C LYS A 50 7.10 4.14 -5.77
N ASN A 51 7.36 5.43 -5.92
CA ASN A 51 8.68 5.93 -6.33
C ASN A 51 9.76 5.65 -5.28
N ALA A 52 9.44 5.79 -4.00
CA ALA A 52 10.33 5.43 -2.89
C ALA A 52 10.69 3.94 -2.94
N TRP A 53 9.69 3.08 -3.17
CA TRP A 53 9.91 1.64 -3.31
C TRP A 53 10.76 1.31 -4.55
N LEU A 54 10.41 1.85 -5.72
CA LEU A 54 11.19 1.63 -6.96
C LEU A 54 12.64 2.13 -6.83
N LYS A 55 12.84 3.27 -6.18
CA LYS A 55 14.18 3.77 -5.88
C LYS A 55 14.95 2.76 -5.04
N LYS A 56 14.37 2.29 -3.94
CA LYS A 56 15.04 1.42 -2.97
C LYS A 56 15.24 0.00 -3.50
N PHE A 57 14.20 -0.59 -4.10
CA PHE A 57 14.21 -2.00 -4.51
C PHE A 57 14.80 -2.24 -5.91
N VAL A 58 14.82 -1.23 -6.79
CA VAL A 58 15.34 -1.37 -8.15
C VAL A 58 16.56 -0.48 -8.38
N GLN A 59 16.45 0.83 -8.19
CA GLN A 59 17.51 1.77 -8.54
C GLN A 59 18.75 1.61 -7.65
N GLU A 60 18.57 1.49 -6.33
CA GLU A 60 19.65 1.36 -5.35
C GLU A 60 20.07 -0.11 -5.10
N ASN A 61 19.43 -1.07 -5.76
CA ASN A 61 19.71 -2.50 -5.59
C ASN A 61 20.29 -3.11 -6.87
N LYS A 62 21.55 -3.52 -6.82
CA LYS A 62 22.28 -4.09 -7.97
C LYS A 62 21.72 -5.41 -8.49
N TYR A 63 20.97 -6.14 -7.69
CA TYR A 63 20.41 -7.43 -8.07
C TYR A 63 19.15 -7.29 -8.92
N ASN A 64 18.35 -6.27 -8.70
CA ASN A 64 16.99 -6.19 -9.20
C ASN A 64 16.87 -5.44 -10.52
N VAL A 65 15.83 -5.77 -11.25
CA VAL A 65 15.34 -5.07 -12.46
C VAL A 65 13.84 -4.88 -12.38
N GLY A 66 13.30 -3.93 -13.15
CA GLY A 66 11.87 -3.68 -13.21
C GLY A 66 11.18 -4.42 -14.36
N LEU A 67 9.91 -4.71 -14.18
CA LEU A 67 9.00 -5.25 -15.17
C LEU A 67 7.64 -4.54 -15.06
N ASP A 68 6.95 -4.39 -16.19
CA ASP A 68 5.52 -4.06 -16.25
C ASP A 68 4.84 -5.07 -17.18
N SER A 69 4.25 -6.12 -16.60
CA SER A 69 3.53 -7.14 -17.35
C SER A 69 2.07 -6.78 -17.57
N ALA A 70 1.47 -7.28 -18.63
CA ALA A 70 0.07 -7.04 -18.94
C ALA A 70 -0.88 -7.59 -17.85
N ILE A 71 -2.00 -6.88 -17.62
CA ILE A 71 -3.07 -7.36 -16.72
C ILE A 71 -3.77 -8.58 -17.31
N LEU A 72 -4.07 -8.52 -18.63
CA LEU A 72 -4.69 -9.61 -19.37
C LEU A 72 -3.61 -10.58 -19.84
N MET A 73 -3.65 -11.79 -19.34
CA MET A 73 -2.69 -12.85 -19.66
C MET A 73 -3.40 -14.09 -20.20
N ASN A 74 -2.64 -14.95 -20.84
CA ASN A 74 -3.17 -16.24 -21.30
C ASN A 74 -3.77 -17.02 -20.12
N PRO A 75 -5.02 -17.52 -20.19
CA PRO A 75 -5.64 -18.27 -19.10
C PRO A 75 -4.84 -19.46 -18.58
N GLN A 76 -3.98 -20.05 -19.40
CA GLN A 76 -3.07 -21.14 -18.98
C GLN A 76 -2.10 -20.71 -17.87
N THR A 77 -1.80 -19.41 -17.75
CA THR A 77 -1.03 -18.87 -16.63
C THR A 77 -1.73 -19.16 -15.31
N TRP A 78 -3.05 -18.97 -15.26
CA TRP A 78 -3.86 -19.18 -14.06
C TRP A 78 -4.19 -20.65 -13.80
N VAL A 79 -4.15 -21.48 -14.84
CA VAL A 79 -4.19 -22.96 -14.70
C VAL A 79 -2.88 -23.43 -14.06
N ALA A 80 -1.74 -22.98 -14.57
CA ALA A 80 -0.42 -23.36 -14.06
C ALA A 80 -0.23 -22.98 -12.60
N SER A 81 -0.57 -21.75 -12.24
CA SER A 81 -0.44 -21.23 -10.87
C SER A 81 -1.50 -21.78 -9.89
N GLY A 82 -2.51 -22.49 -10.38
CA GLY A 82 -3.59 -23.07 -9.56
C GLY A 82 -4.73 -22.09 -9.19
N HIS A 83 -4.68 -20.83 -9.62
CA HIS A 83 -5.70 -19.84 -9.26
C HIS A 83 -7.10 -20.19 -9.76
N ILE A 84 -7.24 -20.78 -10.94
CA ILE A 84 -8.57 -21.18 -11.45
C ILE A 84 -9.20 -22.24 -10.57
N GLY A 85 -8.41 -23.17 -10.02
CA GLY A 85 -8.93 -24.31 -9.25
C GLY A 85 -8.97 -24.09 -7.74
N GLY A 86 -8.10 -23.25 -7.16
CA GLY A 86 -7.86 -23.17 -5.72
C GLY A 86 -7.98 -21.79 -5.09
N PHE A 87 -8.08 -20.72 -5.88
CA PHE A 87 -8.17 -19.36 -5.34
C PHE A 87 -9.62 -19.02 -5.00
N SER A 88 -10.11 -19.58 -3.88
CA SER A 88 -11.52 -19.48 -3.49
C SER A 88 -11.69 -19.35 -1.99
N ASP A 89 -12.75 -18.63 -1.58
CA ASP A 89 -13.18 -18.52 -0.19
C ASP A 89 -14.37 -19.44 0.12
N PRO A 90 -14.41 -20.05 1.32
CA PRO A 90 -15.53 -20.84 1.76
C PRO A 90 -16.70 -19.96 2.20
N LEU A 91 -17.77 -19.88 1.40
CA LEU A 91 -18.91 -19.02 1.65
C LEU A 91 -20.14 -19.72 2.16
N MET A 92 -20.82 -19.07 3.09
CA MET A 92 -22.17 -19.43 3.53
C MET A 92 -23.05 -18.18 3.69
N ASP A 93 -24.35 -18.33 3.45
CA ASP A 93 -25.34 -17.27 3.63
C ASP A 93 -26.18 -17.57 4.90
N CYS A 94 -26.40 -16.57 5.75
CA CYS A 94 -27.40 -16.68 6.81
C CYS A 94 -28.81 -16.73 6.17
N LYS A 95 -29.57 -17.82 6.37
CA LYS A 95 -30.91 -17.97 5.76
C LYS A 95 -31.91 -16.97 6.28
N SER A 96 -31.68 -16.41 7.49
CA SER A 96 -32.59 -15.49 8.15
C SER A 96 -32.44 -14.05 7.66
N CYS A 97 -31.22 -13.50 7.66
CA CYS A 97 -30.99 -12.09 7.26
C CYS A 97 -30.34 -11.94 5.88
N LYS A 98 -30.05 -13.06 5.21
CA LYS A 98 -29.42 -13.11 3.87
C LYS A 98 -28.00 -12.51 3.82
N THR A 99 -27.39 -12.23 4.96
CA THR A 99 -26.01 -11.76 5.01
C THR A 99 -25.07 -12.90 4.67
N ARG A 100 -24.09 -12.59 3.85
CA ARG A 100 -23.05 -13.51 3.42
C ARG A 100 -21.86 -13.45 4.35
N HIS A 101 -21.30 -14.60 4.69
CA HIS A 101 -20.13 -14.74 5.56
C HIS A 101 -19.12 -15.71 4.96
N ARG A 102 -17.86 -15.52 5.30
CA ARG A 102 -16.82 -16.52 5.14
C ARG A 102 -16.91 -17.48 6.34
N ALA A 103 -16.93 -18.76 6.07
CA ALA A 103 -17.06 -19.76 7.12
C ALA A 103 -15.80 -19.84 8.02
N ASP A 104 -14.62 -19.69 7.42
CA ASP A 104 -13.35 -19.59 8.13
C ASP A 104 -13.33 -18.43 9.13
N ASN A 105 -13.67 -17.21 8.67
CA ASN A 105 -13.72 -16.02 9.54
C ASN A 105 -14.75 -16.19 10.69
N LEU A 106 -15.92 -16.81 10.41
CA LEU A 106 -16.91 -17.04 11.46
C LEU A 106 -16.39 -17.91 12.60
N ILE A 107 -15.52 -18.87 12.28
CA ILE A 107 -14.90 -19.75 13.28
C ILE A 107 -13.78 -19.01 14.00
N GLU A 108 -12.89 -18.35 13.28
CA GLU A 108 -11.78 -17.57 13.84
C GLU A 108 -12.27 -16.44 14.77
N ASP A 109 -13.32 -15.71 14.37
CA ASP A 109 -13.93 -14.65 15.18
C ASP A 109 -14.62 -15.19 16.43
N PHE A 110 -15.05 -16.46 16.44
CA PHE A 110 -15.74 -17.07 17.57
C PHE A 110 -14.80 -17.40 18.73
N ASP A 111 -13.67 -18.03 18.47
CA ASP A 111 -12.76 -18.52 19.52
C ASP A 111 -11.27 -18.50 19.14
N GLY A 112 -10.92 -17.96 17.96
CA GLY A 112 -9.54 -17.90 17.48
C GLY A 112 -9.03 -19.19 16.87
N THR A 113 -9.89 -20.18 16.62
CA THR A 113 -9.48 -21.47 16.02
C THR A 113 -9.00 -21.26 14.59
N ASN A 114 -7.75 -21.65 14.32
CA ASN A 114 -7.20 -21.63 12.97
C ASN A 114 -7.79 -22.79 12.16
N VAL A 115 -8.42 -22.47 11.03
CA VAL A 115 -9.08 -23.43 10.13
C VAL A 115 -8.32 -23.63 8.81
N ALA A 116 -7.06 -23.20 8.73
CA ALA A 116 -6.24 -23.41 7.54
C ALA A 116 -6.20 -24.91 7.18
N GLY A 117 -6.49 -25.22 5.91
CA GLY A 117 -6.52 -26.60 5.40
C GLY A 117 -7.75 -27.43 5.78
N TRP A 118 -8.73 -26.86 6.48
CA TRP A 118 -9.98 -27.58 6.78
C TRP A 118 -10.86 -27.75 5.55
N SER A 119 -11.55 -28.89 5.47
CA SER A 119 -12.58 -29.11 4.45
C SER A 119 -13.87 -28.33 4.79
N ASN A 120 -14.72 -28.13 3.79
CA ASN A 120 -16.03 -27.50 3.98
C ASN A 120 -16.90 -28.28 4.99
N GLU A 121 -16.76 -29.61 5.02
CA GLU A 121 -17.48 -30.50 5.95
C GLU A 121 -16.99 -30.30 7.38
N GLN A 122 -15.67 -30.14 7.59
CA GLN A 122 -15.09 -29.88 8.91
C GLN A 122 -15.55 -28.51 9.45
N MET A 123 -15.46 -27.46 8.66
CA MET A 123 -15.95 -26.11 9.03
C MET A 123 -17.45 -26.13 9.32
N THR A 124 -18.25 -26.81 8.49
CA THR A 124 -19.71 -26.93 8.69
C THR A 124 -20.05 -27.67 9.99
N ALA A 125 -19.33 -28.74 10.28
CA ALA A 125 -19.50 -29.53 11.52
C ALA A 125 -19.18 -28.64 12.74
N TYR A 126 -18.05 -27.94 12.71
CA TYR A 126 -17.61 -27.06 13.78
C TYR A 126 -18.61 -25.93 14.08
N ILE A 127 -19.09 -25.24 13.04
CA ILE A 127 -20.11 -24.18 13.17
C ILE A 127 -21.38 -24.70 13.83
N LYS A 128 -21.81 -25.90 13.47
CA LYS A 128 -23.01 -26.54 14.06
C LYS A 128 -22.77 -27.00 15.51
N GLU A 129 -21.65 -27.62 15.79
CA GLU A 129 -21.30 -28.15 17.13
C GLU A 129 -21.19 -27.02 18.16
N HIS A 130 -20.57 -25.92 17.79
CA HIS A 130 -20.39 -24.76 18.67
C HIS A 130 -21.51 -23.74 18.61
N ASN A 131 -22.62 -24.03 17.89
CA ASN A 131 -23.75 -23.13 17.71
C ASN A 131 -23.33 -21.70 17.32
N ILE A 132 -22.35 -21.57 16.43
CA ILE A 132 -21.89 -20.27 15.98
C ILE A 132 -23.02 -19.51 15.30
N VAL A 133 -23.24 -18.26 15.72
CA VAL A 133 -24.38 -17.44 15.27
C VAL A 133 -23.94 -16.39 14.27
N CYS A 134 -24.86 -15.99 13.42
CA CYS A 134 -24.66 -14.87 12.49
C CYS A 134 -24.41 -13.57 13.28
N PRO A 135 -23.27 -12.89 13.10
CA PRO A 135 -22.98 -11.63 13.81
C PRO A 135 -24.00 -10.54 13.54
N ASN A 136 -24.70 -10.60 12.39
CA ASN A 136 -25.66 -9.59 12.00
C ASN A 136 -27.06 -9.75 12.64
N CYS A 137 -27.54 -10.99 12.87
CA CYS A 137 -28.88 -11.23 13.36
C CYS A 137 -29.00 -12.21 14.52
N GLY A 138 -27.89 -12.79 14.99
CA GLY A 138 -27.85 -13.70 16.14
C GLY A 138 -28.43 -15.10 15.91
N LYS A 139 -28.74 -15.49 14.67
CA LYS A 139 -29.30 -16.81 14.36
C LYS A 139 -28.23 -17.74 13.78
N SER A 140 -28.34 -19.04 14.05
CA SER A 140 -27.39 -20.10 13.61
C SER A 140 -27.86 -20.87 12.37
N ASP A 141 -28.78 -20.33 11.58
CA ASP A 141 -29.32 -20.99 10.39
C ASP A 141 -28.59 -20.54 9.12
N PHE A 142 -27.61 -21.32 8.70
CA PHE A 142 -26.78 -21.04 7.53
C PHE A 142 -27.06 -22.02 6.38
N THR A 143 -26.69 -21.62 5.16
CA THR A 143 -26.62 -22.52 4.00
C THR A 143 -25.39 -23.42 4.10
N ASP A 144 -25.31 -24.42 3.23
CA ASP A 144 -24.07 -25.16 3.03
C ASP A 144 -22.96 -24.24 2.51
N ILE A 145 -21.70 -24.59 2.84
CA ILE A 145 -20.52 -23.87 2.37
C ILE A 145 -20.32 -24.09 0.86
N ARG A 146 -20.10 -23.01 0.14
CA ARG A 146 -19.78 -23.01 -1.29
C ARG A 146 -18.42 -22.37 -1.51
N GLN A 147 -17.58 -22.95 -2.34
CA GLN A 147 -16.33 -22.32 -2.77
C GLN A 147 -16.63 -21.20 -3.78
N PHE A 148 -16.12 -20.02 -3.52
CA PHE A 148 -16.27 -18.88 -4.40
C PHE A 148 -14.91 -18.42 -4.90
N ASN A 149 -14.67 -18.59 -6.22
CA ASN A 149 -13.42 -18.17 -6.83
C ASN A 149 -13.33 -16.64 -6.86
N LEU A 150 -12.21 -16.09 -6.37
CA LEU A 150 -11.98 -14.66 -6.22
C LEU A 150 -11.50 -13.98 -7.51
N MET A 151 -11.29 -14.71 -8.62
CA MET A 151 -10.89 -14.09 -9.87
C MET A 151 -12.06 -13.40 -10.56
N PHE A 152 -11.86 -12.16 -11.00
CA PHE A 152 -12.79 -11.51 -11.92
C PHE A 152 -12.65 -12.11 -13.32
N LYS A 153 -13.77 -12.52 -13.90
CA LYS A 153 -13.86 -13.00 -15.28
C LYS A 153 -14.24 -11.88 -16.25
N THR A 154 -13.70 -11.95 -17.44
CA THR A 154 -14.08 -11.11 -18.59
C THR A 154 -13.96 -11.93 -19.87
N PHE A 155 -14.28 -11.33 -21.02
CA PHE A 155 -14.23 -12.01 -22.31
C PHE A 155 -13.47 -11.18 -23.32
N GLN A 156 -12.75 -11.85 -24.22
CA GLN A 156 -12.07 -11.22 -25.36
C GLN A 156 -12.82 -11.54 -26.65
N GLY A 157 -13.12 -10.50 -27.43
CA GLY A 157 -13.84 -10.68 -28.72
C GLY A 157 -15.33 -10.40 -28.59
N ILE A 158 -16.09 -10.91 -29.58
CA ILE A 158 -17.51 -10.57 -29.78
C ILE A 158 -18.45 -11.54 -29.06
N THR A 159 -18.00 -12.76 -28.80
CA THR A 159 -18.81 -13.83 -28.19
C THR A 159 -18.35 -14.09 -26.76
N GLU A 160 -19.32 -14.23 -25.85
CA GLU A 160 -19.10 -14.64 -24.47
C GLU A 160 -19.18 -16.16 -24.36
N ASP A 161 -18.12 -16.86 -24.73
CA ASP A 161 -18.00 -18.31 -24.63
C ASP A 161 -16.74 -18.74 -23.85
N ASN A 162 -16.65 -20.02 -23.51
CA ASN A 162 -15.51 -20.54 -22.71
C ASN A 162 -14.15 -20.41 -23.45
N LYS A 163 -14.12 -20.16 -24.74
CA LYS A 163 -12.87 -19.98 -25.52
C LYS A 163 -12.38 -18.55 -25.48
N SER A 164 -13.30 -17.61 -25.24
CA SER A 164 -13.02 -16.19 -25.15
C SER A 164 -12.84 -15.71 -23.68
N GLU A 165 -13.00 -16.60 -22.70
CA GLU A 165 -12.90 -16.29 -21.28
C GLU A 165 -11.48 -15.87 -20.89
N LEU A 166 -11.38 -14.74 -20.23
CA LEU A 166 -10.16 -14.20 -19.64
C LEU A 166 -10.39 -13.85 -18.18
N TYR A 167 -9.29 -13.60 -17.48
CA TYR A 167 -9.32 -13.18 -16.08
C TYR A 167 -8.53 -11.91 -15.88
N LEU A 168 -9.01 -11.03 -14.99
CA LEU A 168 -8.20 -9.95 -14.45
C LEU A 168 -7.23 -10.57 -13.44
N ARG A 169 -5.95 -10.26 -13.55
CA ARG A 169 -4.91 -10.85 -12.68
C ARG A 169 -5.19 -10.59 -11.20
N PRO A 170 -5.16 -11.62 -10.34
CA PRO A 170 -5.34 -11.47 -8.89
C PRO A 170 -4.05 -11.08 -8.15
N GLU A 171 -2.90 -11.18 -8.86
CA GLU A 171 -1.56 -10.83 -8.36
C GLU A 171 -0.62 -10.45 -9.51
N THR A 172 0.46 -9.77 -9.20
CA THR A 172 1.48 -9.39 -10.20
C THR A 172 2.58 -10.43 -10.37
N ALA A 173 2.74 -11.37 -9.44
CA ALA A 173 3.78 -12.40 -9.41
C ALA A 173 3.85 -13.24 -10.69
N GLN A 174 2.71 -13.74 -11.17
CA GLN A 174 2.68 -14.65 -12.32
C GLN A 174 3.19 -13.99 -13.61
N GLY A 175 3.00 -12.68 -13.75
CA GLY A 175 3.57 -11.91 -14.85
C GLY A 175 5.10 -11.90 -14.84
N ILE A 176 5.70 -11.99 -13.67
CA ILE A 176 7.16 -12.09 -13.50
C ILE A 176 7.63 -13.49 -13.86
N PHE A 177 7.00 -14.55 -13.34
CA PHE A 177 7.40 -15.93 -13.59
C PHE A 177 7.35 -16.30 -15.08
N VAL A 178 6.29 -15.92 -15.80
CA VAL A 178 6.19 -16.21 -17.24
C VAL A 178 7.21 -15.45 -18.09
N ASN A 179 7.78 -14.36 -17.54
CA ASN A 179 8.81 -13.56 -18.19
C ASN A 179 10.24 -13.88 -17.71
N PHE A 180 10.43 -14.82 -16.79
CA PHE A 180 11.75 -15.16 -16.23
C PHE A 180 12.83 -15.34 -17.29
N ALA A 181 12.61 -16.24 -18.28
CA ALA A 181 13.56 -16.51 -19.32
C ALA A 181 13.83 -15.30 -20.25
N ASN A 182 12.81 -14.48 -20.53
CA ASN A 182 12.97 -13.25 -21.30
C ASN A 182 13.86 -12.25 -20.58
N ILE A 183 13.62 -12.03 -19.30
CA ILE A 183 14.35 -11.08 -18.47
C ILE A 183 15.80 -11.53 -18.29
N GLN A 184 16.01 -12.78 -17.91
CA GLN A 184 17.35 -13.35 -17.74
C GLN A 184 18.19 -13.21 -19.02
N ARG A 185 17.61 -13.54 -20.17
CA ARG A 185 18.28 -13.45 -21.47
C ARG A 185 18.61 -12.01 -21.87
N THR A 186 17.68 -11.07 -21.68
CA THR A 186 17.83 -9.69 -22.16
C THR A 186 18.69 -8.84 -21.24
N THR A 187 18.63 -9.09 -19.93
CA THR A 187 19.44 -8.38 -18.93
C THR A 187 20.79 -9.03 -18.66
N ARG A 188 20.98 -10.30 -19.06
CA ARG A 188 22.14 -11.13 -18.75
C ARG A 188 22.43 -11.23 -17.25
N LYS A 189 21.39 -11.07 -16.41
CA LYS A 189 21.54 -11.23 -14.96
C LYS A 189 21.90 -12.67 -14.61
N LYS A 190 22.82 -12.82 -13.67
CA LYS A 190 23.11 -14.09 -13.02
C LYS A 190 22.27 -14.24 -11.77
N VAL A 191 21.92 -15.46 -11.42
CA VAL A 191 21.33 -15.77 -10.12
C VAL A 191 22.39 -15.54 -9.02
N PRO A 192 22.12 -14.80 -7.93
CA PRO A 192 20.80 -14.29 -7.57
C PRO A 192 20.43 -12.96 -8.25
N PHE A 193 19.20 -12.83 -8.67
CA PHE A 193 18.63 -11.57 -9.14
C PHE A 193 17.13 -11.49 -8.89
N GLY A 194 16.58 -10.28 -8.81
CA GLY A 194 15.17 -10.03 -8.58
C GLY A 194 14.51 -9.28 -9.74
N VAL A 195 13.21 -9.50 -9.87
CA VAL A 195 12.35 -8.77 -10.80
C VAL A 195 11.23 -8.11 -10.01
N ALA A 196 11.15 -6.79 -10.09
CA ALA A 196 10.23 -5.97 -9.34
C ALA A 196 9.13 -5.43 -10.25
N GLN A 197 7.90 -5.46 -9.78
CA GLN A 197 6.74 -4.91 -10.48
C GLN A 197 5.86 -4.11 -9.55
N VAL A 198 5.36 -2.96 -10.04
CA VAL A 198 4.24 -2.23 -9.46
C VAL A 198 3.08 -2.33 -10.44
N GLY A 199 1.95 -2.85 -10.01
CA GLY A 199 0.83 -3.02 -10.92
C GLY A 199 -0.51 -3.30 -10.26
N LYS A 200 -1.59 -3.04 -11.00
CA LYS A 200 -2.96 -3.33 -10.59
C LYS A 200 -3.20 -4.84 -10.49
N SER A 201 -3.92 -5.20 -9.43
CA SER A 201 -4.45 -6.55 -9.20
C SER A 201 -5.91 -6.48 -8.78
N PHE A 202 -6.65 -7.57 -8.98
CA PHE A 202 -8.10 -7.59 -8.82
C PHE A 202 -8.52 -8.86 -8.09
N ARG A 203 -9.23 -8.70 -6.97
CA ARG A 203 -9.80 -9.83 -6.22
C ARG A 203 -11.25 -9.55 -5.93
N ASN A 204 -12.15 -10.42 -6.35
CA ASN A 204 -13.58 -10.29 -6.12
C ASN A 204 -13.92 -10.57 -4.64
N GLU A 205 -13.35 -9.78 -3.75
CA GLU A 205 -13.50 -9.88 -2.31
C GLU A 205 -14.96 -9.87 -1.89
N ILE A 206 -15.32 -10.77 -0.97
CA ILE A 206 -16.70 -10.94 -0.53
C ILE A 206 -17.00 -10.08 0.67
N THR A 207 -16.04 -9.95 1.57
CA THR A 207 -16.10 -9.11 2.77
C THR A 207 -15.04 -8.00 2.71
N PRO A 208 -15.10 -7.12 1.69
CA PRO A 208 -14.21 -5.97 1.67
C PRO A 208 -14.54 -5.05 2.83
N GLY A 209 -13.56 -4.33 3.35
CA GLY A 209 -13.80 -3.49 4.51
C GLY A 209 -12.57 -2.72 4.99
N ASN A 210 -12.78 -2.03 6.11
CA ASN A 210 -11.75 -1.18 6.72
C ASN A 210 -11.17 -0.15 5.75
N PHE A 211 -12.08 0.62 5.10
CA PHE A 211 -11.71 1.66 4.13
C PHE A 211 -10.94 1.06 2.96
N ILE A 212 -9.70 1.50 2.71
CA ILE A 212 -8.85 1.03 1.62
C ILE A 212 -7.99 -0.19 2.00
N PHE A 213 -8.16 -0.76 3.20
CA PHE A 213 -7.37 -1.90 3.65
C PHE A 213 -7.67 -3.19 2.86
N ARG A 214 -8.96 -3.45 2.55
CA ARG A 214 -9.40 -4.60 1.74
C ARG A 214 -10.39 -4.14 0.68
N VAL A 215 -9.90 -4.07 -0.54
CA VAL A 215 -10.63 -3.56 -1.71
C VAL A 215 -10.54 -4.56 -2.86
N ARG A 216 -11.41 -4.41 -3.86
CA ARG A 216 -11.46 -5.34 -5.01
C ARG A 216 -10.46 -5.02 -6.10
N GLU A 217 -10.06 -3.76 -6.23
CA GLU A 217 -9.05 -3.27 -7.15
C GLU A 217 -7.97 -2.56 -6.33
N PHE A 218 -6.73 -3.02 -6.45
CA PHE A 218 -5.59 -2.50 -5.68
C PHE A 218 -4.31 -2.53 -6.52
N GLU A 219 -3.24 -1.94 -6.01
CA GLU A 219 -1.91 -2.07 -6.59
C GLU A 219 -1.00 -2.89 -5.67
N GLN A 220 -0.20 -3.77 -6.27
CA GLN A 220 0.87 -4.47 -5.56
C GLN A 220 2.22 -3.88 -5.97
N MET A 221 3.14 -3.83 -5.00
CA MET A 221 4.58 -3.70 -5.19
C MET A 221 5.18 -5.06 -4.84
N GLU A 222 5.63 -5.79 -5.82
CA GLU A 222 6.01 -7.19 -5.70
C GLU A 222 7.41 -7.40 -6.29
N LEU A 223 8.23 -8.14 -5.57
CA LEU A 223 9.56 -8.55 -5.99
C LEU A 223 9.63 -10.07 -5.98
N GLU A 224 9.99 -10.67 -7.11
CA GLU A 224 10.36 -12.08 -7.18
C GLU A 224 11.88 -12.19 -7.27
N PHE A 225 12.50 -12.62 -6.18
CA PHE A 225 13.94 -12.74 -6.08
C PHE A 225 14.38 -14.18 -6.26
N PHE A 226 15.02 -14.44 -7.38
CA PHE A 226 15.49 -15.76 -7.81
C PHE A 226 16.85 -16.06 -7.20
N CYS A 227 16.97 -17.18 -6.47
CA CYS A 227 18.20 -17.61 -5.82
C CYS A 227 18.50 -19.08 -6.08
N LYS A 228 19.75 -19.50 -5.80
CA LYS A 228 20.15 -20.90 -5.91
C LYS A 228 19.46 -21.72 -4.80
N PRO A 229 18.88 -22.91 -5.11
CA PRO A 229 18.37 -23.81 -4.08
C PRO A 229 19.40 -24.10 -2.98
N GLY A 230 18.98 -24.01 -1.72
CA GLY A 230 19.83 -24.16 -0.55
C GLY A 230 20.45 -22.85 -0.03
N THR A 231 20.27 -21.71 -0.74
CA THR A 231 20.62 -20.36 -0.24
C THR A 231 19.37 -19.52 0.10
N ASP A 232 18.21 -20.10 -0.06
CA ASP A 232 16.89 -19.49 0.07
C ASP A 232 16.64 -18.86 1.44
N LEU A 233 16.97 -19.56 2.52
CA LEU A 233 16.73 -19.04 3.89
C LEU A 233 17.62 -17.84 4.23
N GLU A 234 18.86 -17.79 3.70
CA GLU A 234 19.72 -16.62 3.87
C GLU A 234 19.15 -15.40 3.15
N TRP A 235 18.62 -15.59 1.92
CA TRP A 235 17.96 -14.53 1.17
C TRP A 235 16.61 -14.14 1.76
N PHE A 236 15.90 -15.09 2.35
CA PHE A 236 14.67 -14.81 3.10
C PHE A 236 14.93 -13.86 4.28
N ASP A 237 15.93 -14.14 5.11
CA ASP A 237 16.34 -13.27 6.21
C ASP A 237 16.86 -11.90 5.74
N TYR A 238 17.60 -11.88 4.63
CA TYR A 238 18.04 -10.63 4.01
C TYR A 238 16.84 -9.75 3.63
N TRP A 239 15.85 -10.31 2.91
CA TRP A 239 14.68 -9.56 2.46
C TRP A 239 13.76 -9.16 3.62
N ARG A 240 13.59 -9.98 4.64
CA ARG A 240 12.88 -9.60 5.87
C ARG A 240 13.50 -8.33 6.48
N SER A 241 14.80 -8.33 6.67
CA SER A 241 15.52 -7.17 7.24
C SER A 241 15.45 -5.95 6.34
N TYR A 242 15.56 -6.14 5.02
CA TYR A 242 15.51 -5.06 4.04
C TYR A 242 14.13 -4.40 4.00
N CYS A 243 13.05 -5.19 4.00
CA CYS A 243 11.67 -4.70 4.05
C CYS A 243 11.37 -3.94 5.35
N LYS A 244 11.80 -4.47 6.51
CA LYS A 244 11.65 -3.77 7.78
C LYS A 244 12.31 -2.38 7.75
N ASN A 245 13.56 -2.32 7.32
CA ASN A 245 14.30 -1.07 7.23
C ASN A 245 13.64 -0.06 6.29
N PHE A 246 13.09 -0.53 5.17
CA PHE A 246 12.34 0.33 4.26
C PHE A 246 11.11 0.95 4.93
N LEU A 247 10.30 0.17 5.66
CA LEU A 247 9.13 0.69 6.38
C LEU A 247 9.52 1.76 7.40
N LEU A 248 10.61 1.54 8.16
CA LEU A 248 11.12 2.53 9.12
C LEU A 248 11.61 3.81 8.41
N THR A 249 12.25 3.68 7.25
CA THR A 249 12.69 4.83 6.44
C THR A 249 11.52 5.69 5.96
N LEU A 250 10.34 5.10 5.74
CA LEU A 250 9.12 5.83 5.38
C LEU A 250 8.48 6.58 6.56
N GLY A 251 9.02 6.42 7.78
CA GLY A 251 8.56 7.06 9.00
C GLY A 251 7.55 6.24 9.81
N LEU A 252 7.33 4.96 9.48
CA LEU A 252 6.55 4.07 10.33
C LEU A 252 7.36 3.76 11.59
N LYS A 253 6.71 3.77 12.76
CA LYS A 253 7.38 3.49 14.03
C LYS A 253 7.50 2.01 14.30
N GLU A 254 8.65 1.59 14.83
CA GLU A 254 8.91 0.18 15.15
C GLU A 254 7.90 -0.41 16.15
N GLU A 255 7.43 0.41 17.12
CA GLU A 255 6.42 0.02 18.09
C GLU A 255 5.04 -0.32 17.49
N ASN A 256 4.77 0.14 16.27
CA ASN A 256 3.56 -0.11 15.50
C ASN A 256 3.75 -1.23 14.45
N LEU A 257 4.89 -1.90 14.45
CA LEU A 257 5.23 -3.00 13.54
C LEU A 257 5.55 -4.25 14.35
N ARG A 258 5.07 -5.39 13.92
CA ARG A 258 5.53 -6.69 14.41
C ARG A 258 5.69 -7.68 13.25
N LEU A 259 6.59 -8.64 13.43
CA LEU A 259 6.77 -9.75 12.50
C LEU A 259 6.06 -10.96 13.07
N ARG A 260 5.28 -11.64 12.24
CA ARG A 260 4.61 -12.89 12.54
C ARG A 260 5.07 -13.96 11.55
N ASP A 261 5.89 -14.87 12.04
CA ASP A 261 6.27 -16.04 11.26
C ASP A 261 5.09 -17.04 11.23
N HIS A 262 4.80 -17.60 10.07
CA HIS A 262 3.77 -18.63 9.93
C HIS A 262 4.22 -19.97 10.51
N ASP A 263 3.35 -20.61 11.26
CA ASP A 263 3.54 -22.00 11.67
C ASP A 263 3.43 -22.92 10.46
N LYS A 264 3.98 -24.13 10.57
CA LYS A 264 4.03 -25.09 9.45
C LYS A 264 2.66 -25.42 8.88
N GLU A 265 1.64 -25.43 9.74
CA GLU A 265 0.26 -25.71 9.40
C GLU A 265 -0.44 -24.56 8.65
N GLU A 266 0.08 -23.34 8.79
CA GLU A 266 -0.42 -22.13 8.11
C GLU A 266 0.24 -21.91 6.75
N LEU A 267 1.41 -22.52 6.52
CA LEU A 267 2.14 -22.31 5.27
C LEU A 267 1.31 -22.74 4.07
N CYS A 268 1.27 -21.87 3.06
CA CYS A 268 0.76 -22.27 1.75
C CYS A 268 1.56 -23.47 1.23
N PHE A 269 0.90 -24.34 0.48
CA PHE A 269 1.48 -25.60 -0.02
C PHE A 269 2.74 -25.41 -0.90
N TYR A 270 2.99 -24.21 -1.37
CA TYR A 270 4.16 -23.85 -2.16
C TYR A 270 5.26 -23.15 -1.33
N SER A 271 4.98 -22.82 -0.08
CA SER A 271 5.89 -22.01 0.74
C SER A 271 6.65 -22.86 1.74
N LYS A 272 7.95 -22.61 1.87
CA LYS A 272 8.84 -23.20 2.86
C LYS A 272 8.91 -22.38 4.15
N ALA A 273 8.78 -21.06 4.02
CA ALA A 273 8.74 -20.09 5.11
C ALA A 273 7.93 -18.85 4.68
N THR A 274 7.19 -18.28 5.60
CA THR A 274 6.46 -17.03 5.37
C THR A 274 6.51 -16.19 6.64
N THR A 275 6.74 -14.88 6.48
CA THR A 275 6.65 -13.88 7.55
C THR A 275 5.73 -12.76 7.10
N ASP A 276 4.74 -12.45 7.91
CA ASP A 276 3.94 -11.24 7.75
C ASP A 276 4.53 -10.11 8.60
N PHE A 277 4.63 -8.95 7.99
CA PHE A 277 4.76 -7.69 8.71
C PHE A 277 3.35 -7.20 9.02
N GLU A 278 3.01 -7.15 10.27
CA GLU A 278 1.74 -6.58 10.70
C GLU A 278 1.95 -5.17 11.23
N TYR A 279 0.99 -4.29 10.92
CA TYR A 279 0.96 -2.91 11.40
C TYR A 279 -0.24 -2.69 12.31
N LEU A 280 -0.05 -1.89 13.36
CA LEU A 280 -1.12 -1.51 14.28
C LEU A 280 -1.97 -0.39 13.69
N PHE A 281 -3.03 -0.78 12.98
CA PHE A 281 -4.06 0.14 12.51
C PHE A 281 -5.01 0.55 13.65
N PRO A 282 -5.87 1.58 13.47
CA PRO A 282 -6.86 1.92 14.49
C PRO A 282 -7.87 0.80 14.80
N PHE A 283 -8.09 -0.13 13.87
CA PHE A 283 -8.95 -1.30 14.05
C PHE A 283 -8.20 -2.54 14.59
N GLY A 284 -6.93 -2.41 14.93
CA GLY A 284 -6.09 -3.49 15.43
C GLY A 284 -4.95 -3.88 14.50
N TRP A 285 -4.29 -4.98 14.82
CA TRP A 285 -3.19 -5.52 14.00
C TRP A 285 -3.73 -6.05 12.67
N GLY A 286 -3.06 -5.69 11.59
CA GLY A 286 -3.39 -6.16 10.24
C GLY A 286 -2.14 -6.36 9.42
N GLU A 287 -2.17 -7.37 8.55
CA GLU A 287 -1.11 -7.68 7.62
C GLU A 287 -0.85 -6.48 6.69
N LEU A 288 0.39 -6.03 6.67
CA LEU A 288 0.87 -4.95 5.82
C LEU A 288 1.69 -5.49 4.64
N TRP A 289 2.60 -6.42 4.90
CA TRP A 289 3.57 -6.93 3.92
C TRP A 289 3.87 -8.39 4.19
N GLY A 290 3.83 -9.25 3.16
CA GLY A 290 4.26 -10.63 3.24
C GLY A 290 5.66 -10.82 2.63
N VAL A 291 6.48 -11.65 3.25
CA VAL A 291 7.71 -12.19 2.65
C VAL A 291 7.62 -13.71 2.69
N ALA A 292 7.68 -14.36 1.52
CA ALA A 292 7.55 -15.81 1.39
C ALA A 292 8.74 -16.42 0.67
N ASP A 293 9.18 -17.58 1.13
CA ASP A 293 10.03 -18.49 0.37
C ASP A 293 9.11 -19.45 -0.40
N ARG A 294 8.95 -19.20 -1.69
CA ARG A 294 8.06 -19.95 -2.61
C ARG A 294 8.71 -21.19 -3.22
N THR A 295 9.96 -21.47 -2.86
CA THR A 295 10.76 -22.53 -3.47
C THR A 295 10.84 -22.40 -5.01
N ASP A 296 10.89 -23.50 -5.75
CA ASP A 296 10.82 -23.54 -7.23
C ASP A 296 9.40 -23.76 -7.76
N TYR A 297 8.40 -23.68 -6.89
CA TYR A 297 7.03 -24.12 -7.20
C TYR A 297 6.48 -23.46 -8.49
N ASP A 298 6.43 -22.13 -8.54
CA ASP A 298 5.80 -21.41 -9.65
C ASP A 298 6.49 -21.69 -10.98
N LEU A 299 7.81 -21.59 -11.03
CA LEU A 299 8.58 -21.88 -12.26
C LEU A 299 8.36 -23.33 -12.71
N THR A 300 8.36 -24.28 -11.77
CA THR A 300 8.09 -25.69 -12.06
C THR A 300 6.69 -25.93 -12.60
N GLN A 301 5.65 -25.27 -12.06
CA GLN A 301 4.29 -25.37 -12.58
C GLN A 301 4.18 -24.78 -13.99
N HIS A 302 4.83 -23.67 -14.27
CA HIS A 302 4.88 -23.10 -15.62
C HIS A 302 5.64 -24.00 -16.60
N ILE A 303 6.73 -24.64 -16.19
CA ILE A 303 7.45 -25.63 -17.00
C ILE A 303 6.51 -26.79 -17.37
N LYS A 304 5.83 -27.39 -16.38
CA LYS A 304 4.91 -28.52 -16.56
C LYS A 304 3.75 -28.18 -17.51
N THR A 305 3.17 -26.99 -17.34
CA THR A 305 1.99 -26.58 -18.12
C THR A 305 2.35 -26.14 -19.55
N SER A 306 3.46 -25.41 -19.71
CA SER A 306 3.84 -24.84 -21.00
C SER A 306 4.74 -25.76 -21.84
N GLY A 307 5.42 -26.71 -21.20
CA GLY A 307 6.48 -27.54 -21.82
C GLY A 307 7.76 -26.76 -22.16
N LYS A 308 7.90 -25.51 -21.67
CA LYS A 308 9.07 -24.67 -21.88
C LYS A 308 9.98 -24.70 -20.65
N SER A 309 11.31 -24.82 -20.86
CA SER A 309 12.27 -24.77 -19.77
C SER A 309 12.38 -23.35 -19.21
N LEU A 310 12.30 -23.23 -17.88
CA LEU A 310 12.64 -22.06 -17.09
C LEU A 310 13.80 -22.35 -16.15
N GLU A 311 14.62 -23.37 -16.47
CA GLU A 311 15.85 -23.65 -15.75
C GLU A 311 16.90 -22.56 -15.99
N TYR A 312 17.64 -22.24 -14.95
CA TYR A 312 18.82 -21.40 -15.04
C TYR A 312 20.05 -22.28 -15.25
N PHE A 313 20.88 -21.90 -16.21
CA PHE A 313 22.21 -22.49 -16.41
C PHE A 313 23.23 -21.59 -15.71
N ASP A 314 23.91 -22.14 -14.72
CA ASP A 314 24.99 -21.46 -14.01
C ASP A 314 26.35 -21.72 -14.76
N PRO A 315 26.92 -20.69 -15.40
CA PRO A 315 28.13 -20.85 -16.14
C PRO A 315 29.40 -21.03 -15.25
N GLU A 316 29.29 -20.73 -13.95
CA GLU A 316 30.39 -20.84 -13.00
C GLU A 316 30.56 -22.27 -12.48
N THR A 317 29.42 -22.93 -12.22
CA THR A 317 29.37 -24.32 -11.73
C THR A 317 29.08 -25.35 -12.81
N ASN A 318 28.66 -24.91 -14.00
CA ASN A 318 28.15 -25.74 -15.10
C ASN A 318 26.93 -26.59 -14.72
N GLU A 319 26.12 -26.10 -13.77
CA GLU A 319 24.92 -26.77 -13.28
C GLU A 319 23.67 -26.15 -13.92
N LYS A 320 22.59 -26.96 -14.01
CA LYS A 320 21.26 -26.48 -14.34
C LYS A 320 20.33 -26.72 -13.16
N TYR A 321 19.52 -25.74 -12.81
CA TYR A 321 18.52 -25.87 -11.77
C TYR A 321 17.35 -24.90 -12.01
N VAL A 322 16.20 -25.22 -11.44
CA VAL A 322 15.09 -24.26 -11.32
C VAL A 322 15.37 -23.40 -10.09
N PRO A 323 15.49 -22.07 -10.21
CA PRO A 323 15.75 -21.21 -9.06
C PRO A 323 14.65 -21.28 -8.01
N TYR A 324 15.01 -21.11 -6.75
CA TYR A 324 14.07 -20.80 -5.67
C TYR A 324 13.74 -19.33 -5.68
N VAL A 325 12.60 -18.96 -5.12
CA VAL A 325 12.05 -17.62 -5.17
C VAL A 325 11.73 -17.10 -3.78
N ILE A 326 12.25 -15.92 -3.46
CA ILE A 326 11.83 -15.15 -2.29
C ILE A 326 10.96 -14.00 -2.77
N GLU A 327 9.75 -13.92 -2.24
CA GLU A 327 8.73 -12.95 -2.62
C GLU A 327 8.43 -11.97 -1.49
N PRO A 328 8.96 -10.76 -1.50
CA PRO A 328 8.36 -9.62 -0.78
C PRO A 328 7.18 -9.05 -1.57
N SER A 329 5.96 -9.15 -1.04
CA SER A 329 4.72 -8.67 -1.67
C SER A 329 3.94 -7.72 -0.77
N LEU A 330 3.71 -6.49 -1.23
CA LEU A 330 3.12 -5.38 -0.49
C LEU A 330 1.98 -4.73 -1.27
N GLY A 331 0.81 -4.59 -0.62
CA GLY A 331 -0.31 -3.80 -1.14
C GLY A 331 -0.06 -2.29 -0.95
N VAL A 332 -0.11 -1.52 -2.05
CA VAL A 332 0.10 -0.06 -2.01
C VAL A 332 -0.96 0.61 -1.13
N GLU A 333 -2.20 0.16 -1.19
CA GLU A 333 -3.33 0.68 -0.42
C GLU A 333 -3.14 0.50 1.09
N ARG A 334 -2.62 -0.66 1.51
CA ARG A 334 -2.32 -0.94 2.91
C ARG A 334 -1.16 -0.07 3.42
N LEU A 335 -0.10 0.09 2.63
CA LEU A 335 1.00 0.98 2.99
C LEU A 335 0.55 2.45 3.01
N PHE A 336 -0.27 2.87 2.05
CA PHE A 336 -0.87 4.21 2.05
C PHE A 336 -1.65 4.45 3.35
N LEU A 337 -2.52 3.51 3.74
CA LEU A 337 -3.30 3.61 4.98
C LEU A 337 -2.39 3.65 6.22
N SER A 338 -1.32 2.84 6.24
CA SER A 338 -0.35 2.85 7.35
C SER A 338 0.36 4.19 7.46
N VAL A 339 0.83 4.76 6.35
CA VAL A 339 1.49 6.07 6.30
C VAL A 339 0.54 7.18 6.76
N VAL A 340 -0.71 7.17 6.30
CA VAL A 340 -1.73 8.14 6.72
C VAL A 340 -2.06 7.98 8.22
N THR A 341 -2.22 6.74 8.67
CA THR A 341 -2.47 6.43 10.09
C THR A 341 -1.32 6.91 10.96
N GLU A 342 -0.08 6.63 10.59
CA GLU A 342 1.11 7.07 11.34
C GLU A 342 1.18 8.58 11.42
N ALA A 343 0.90 9.25 10.30
CA ALA A 343 1.01 10.70 10.14
C ALA A 343 -0.09 11.50 10.85
N TYR A 344 -1.30 10.93 11.01
CA TYR A 344 -2.43 11.62 11.62
C TYR A 344 -2.17 11.95 13.08
N ASP A 345 -2.33 13.23 13.45
CA ASP A 345 -2.17 13.69 14.83
C ASP A 345 -3.14 14.84 15.15
N GLU A 346 -3.52 14.94 16.42
CA GLU A 346 -4.27 16.05 16.98
C GLU A 346 -3.53 16.61 18.17
N GLU A 347 -3.29 17.91 18.19
CA GLU A 347 -2.66 18.58 19.31
C GLU A 347 -3.50 19.75 19.81
N GLU A 348 -3.49 19.97 21.11
CA GLU A 348 -4.14 21.13 21.71
C GLU A 348 -3.17 22.33 21.66
N ILE A 349 -3.62 23.42 21.02
CA ILE A 349 -2.90 24.69 21.03
C ILE A 349 -3.60 25.61 22.01
N VAL A 350 -2.83 26.10 22.98
CA VAL A 350 -3.28 27.13 23.93
C VAL A 350 -2.78 28.48 23.43
N SER A 351 -3.68 29.39 23.19
CA SER A 351 -3.38 30.79 22.81
C SER A 351 -4.08 31.74 23.76
N THR A 352 -3.58 32.96 23.89
CA THR A 352 -4.19 34.00 24.71
C THR A 352 -4.92 34.98 23.77
N ASP A 353 -6.18 35.26 24.02
CA ASP A 353 -6.93 36.27 23.26
C ASP A 353 -6.49 37.71 23.64
N LYS A 354 -7.01 38.71 22.91
CA LYS A 354 -6.70 40.13 23.14
C LYS A 354 -7.10 40.64 24.53
N ASN A 355 -7.93 39.86 25.26
CA ASN A 355 -8.46 40.20 26.59
C ASN A 355 -7.69 39.44 27.70
N GLY A 356 -6.68 38.63 27.35
CA GLY A 356 -5.90 37.84 28.31
C GLY A 356 -6.51 36.48 28.67
N ASN A 357 -7.61 36.07 28.01
CA ASN A 357 -8.22 34.76 28.27
C ASN A 357 -7.53 33.65 27.47
N GLU A 358 -7.33 32.51 28.10
CA GLU A 358 -6.88 31.31 27.39
C GLU A 358 -7.92 30.84 26.36
N LYS A 359 -7.48 30.65 25.15
CA LYS A 359 -8.24 30.00 24.08
C LYS A 359 -7.54 28.70 23.71
N ARG A 360 -8.26 27.59 23.83
CA ARG A 360 -7.80 26.26 23.45
C ARG A 360 -8.41 25.88 22.11
N GLU A 361 -7.58 25.43 21.19
CA GLU A 361 -7.99 24.98 19.88
C GLU A 361 -7.30 23.65 19.54
N THR A 362 -8.05 22.72 18.95
CA THR A 362 -7.43 21.51 18.41
C THR A 362 -6.85 21.81 17.03
N ARG A 363 -5.57 21.45 16.86
CA ARG A 363 -4.88 21.47 15.58
C ARG A 363 -4.77 20.04 15.06
N THR A 364 -5.41 19.75 13.94
CA THR A 364 -5.18 18.51 13.18
C THR A 364 -3.95 18.71 12.31
N VAL A 365 -3.04 17.74 12.31
CA VAL A 365 -1.81 17.78 11.52
C VAL A 365 -1.50 16.41 10.96
N MET A 366 -1.14 16.37 9.68
CA MET A 366 -0.63 15.18 9.01
C MET A 366 0.90 15.23 8.99
N ARG A 367 1.54 14.48 9.92
CA ARG A 367 3.01 14.44 10.06
C ARG A 367 3.65 13.46 9.09
N LEU A 368 3.29 13.57 7.81
CA LEU A 368 3.89 12.75 6.75
C LEU A 368 5.41 12.97 6.70
N HIS A 369 6.16 11.90 6.45
CA HIS A 369 7.58 12.05 6.10
C HIS A 369 7.70 13.03 4.93
N PRO A 370 8.57 14.05 4.97
CA PRO A 370 8.63 15.10 3.94
C PRO A 370 8.77 14.56 2.51
N ALA A 371 9.53 13.47 2.34
CA ALA A 371 9.67 12.80 1.04
C ALA A 371 8.38 12.20 0.51
N LEU A 372 7.43 11.82 1.39
CA LEU A 372 6.14 11.25 0.99
C LEU A 372 5.04 12.29 0.84
N ALA A 373 5.19 13.49 1.46
CA ALA A 373 4.18 14.54 1.42
C ALA A 373 3.74 14.85 -0.02
N PRO A 374 2.42 15.02 -0.28
CA PRO A 374 1.90 15.35 -1.61
C PRO A 374 2.53 16.62 -2.18
N TYR A 375 2.49 17.72 -1.42
CA TYR A 375 3.23 18.93 -1.69
C TYR A 375 4.49 18.98 -0.83
N LYS A 376 5.63 19.32 -1.43
CA LYS A 376 6.91 19.47 -0.70
C LYS A 376 6.99 20.81 0.04
N CYS A 377 6.34 21.80 -0.51
CA CYS A 377 6.17 23.10 0.12
C CYS A 377 4.92 23.80 -0.41
N ALA A 378 4.51 24.87 0.27
CA ALA A 378 3.45 25.79 -0.17
C ALA A 378 3.97 27.22 -0.16
N VAL A 379 3.73 27.98 -1.23
CA VAL A 379 4.07 29.40 -1.32
C VAL A 379 2.85 30.25 -0.94
N LEU A 380 3.02 31.11 0.06
CA LEU A 380 1.96 31.87 0.70
C LEU A 380 2.32 33.35 0.73
N PRO A 381 1.79 34.20 -0.18
CA PRO A 381 2.02 35.66 -0.10
C PRO A 381 1.39 36.18 1.19
N LEU A 382 2.12 36.96 2.02
CA LEU A 382 1.59 37.46 3.30
C LEU A 382 0.29 38.25 3.10
N VAL A 383 0.26 39.08 2.06
CA VAL A 383 -0.92 39.82 1.63
C VAL A 383 -1.05 39.77 0.09
N LYS A 384 -2.27 39.95 -0.40
CA LYS A 384 -2.58 39.84 -1.83
C LYS A 384 -1.72 40.76 -2.75
N LYS A 385 -1.25 41.90 -2.24
CA LYS A 385 -0.37 42.81 -2.99
C LYS A 385 0.97 42.16 -3.38
N LEU A 386 1.41 41.16 -2.63
CA LEU A 386 2.68 40.44 -2.84
C LEU A 386 2.53 39.22 -3.76
N THR A 387 1.30 38.88 -4.18
CA THR A 387 1.01 37.69 -5.01
C THR A 387 1.90 37.60 -6.26
N PRO A 388 2.09 38.68 -7.10
CA PRO A 388 2.91 38.55 -8.31
C PRO A 388 4.36 38.13 -8.01
N LYS A 389 4.91 38.59 -6.88
CA LYS A 389 6.28 38.24 -6.49
C LYS A 389 6.37 36.86 -5.84
N ALA A 390 5.35 36.44 -5.12
CA ALA A 390 5.25 35.09 -4.60
C ALA A 390 5.08 34.03 -5.72
N GLU A 391 4.39 34.41 -6.82
CA GLU A 391 4.27 33.55 -8.00
C GLU A 391 5.63 33.29 -8.67
N GLU A 392 6.55 34.27 -8.69
CA GLU A 392 7.92 34.08 -9.21
C GLU A 392 8.66 32.96 -8.38
N VAL A 393 8.45 32.95 -7.06
CA VAL A 393 9.01 31.90 -6.17
C VAL A 393 8.34 30.55 -6.43
N TYR A 394 7.02 30.54 -6.58
CA TYR A 394 6.27 29.34 -6.95
C TYR A 394 6.77 28.77 -8.28
N ASP A 395 6.90 29.58 -9.33
CA ASP A 395 7.35 29.15 -10.64
C ASP A 395 8.77 28.54 -10.60
N MET A 396 9.64 29.11 -9.77
CA MET A 396 10.98 28.57 -9.57
C MET A 396 10.95 27.18 -8.91
N LEU A 397 10.17 27.03 -7.84
CA LEU A 397 10.10 25.78 -7.06
C LEU A 397 9.32 24.68 -7.79
N SER A 398 8.24 25.04 -8.49
CA SER A 398 7.37 24.08 -9.19
C SER A 398 8.05 23.34 -10.34
N ARG A 399 9.17 23.85 -10.84
CA ARG A 399 10.01 23.14 -11.83
C ARG A 399 10.68 21.88 -11.26
N LYS A 400 10.76 21.78 -9.94
CA LYS A 400 11.47 20.68 -9.26
C LYS A 400 10.59 19.89 -8.29
N PHE A 401 9.61 20.53 -7.68
CA PHE A 401 8.76 19.95 -6.64
C PHE A 401 7.27 20.12 -6.96
N MET A 402 6.44 19.28 -6.36
CA MET A 402 5.01 19.56 -6.22
C MET A 402 4.85 20.64 -5.15
N VAL A 403 4.33 21.79 -5.55
CA VAL A 403 4.19 23.01 -4.74
C VAL A 403 2.73 23.45 -4.74
N ASP A 404 2.19 23.80 -3.58
CA ASP A 404 0.90 24.45 -3.46
C ASP A 404 1.05 25.97 -3.44
N PHE A 405 0.01 26.68 -3.86
CA PHE A 405 -0.05 28.15 -3.82
C PHE A 405 -1.38 28.59 -3.24
N ASP A 406 -1.35 29.30 -2.11
CA ASP A 406 -2.58 29.71 -1.43
C ASP A 406 -2.51 31.18 -0.97
N GLU A 407 -3.42 32.00 -1.48
CA GLU A 407 -3.59 33.41 -1.11
C GLU A 407 -4.91 33.70 -0.37
N ALA A 408 -5.75 32.66 -0.13
CA ALA A 408 -7.10 32.84 0.38
C ALA A 408 -7.16 32.93 1.90
N GLY A 409 -7.67 34.04 2.43
CA GLY A 409 -7.87 34.26 3.87
C GLY A 409 -6.59 34.72 4.59
N THR A 410 -6.56 34.58 5.92
CA THR A 410 -5.42 34.97 6.74
C THR A 410 -4.28 33.97 6.68
N ILE A 411 -3.04 34.43 6.89
CA ILE A 411 -1.84 33.55 6.86
C ILE A 411 -1.97 32.39 7.85
N GLY A 412 -2.52 32.61 9.05
CA GLY A 412 -2.72 31.56 10.05
C GLY A 412 -3.70 30.45 9.56
N LYS A 413 -4.77 30.84 8.84
CA LYS A 413 -5.71 29.86 8.24
C LYS A 413 -5.04 29.06 7.13
N ARG A 414 -4.16 29.68 6.35
CA ARG A 414 -3.40 29.00 5.29
C ARG A 414 -2.40 28.01 5.89
N TYR A 415 -1.68 28.37 6.94
CA TYR A 415 -0.81 27.43 7.66
C TYR A 415 -1.62 26.21 8.17
N ARG A 416 -2.80 26.44 8.76
CA ARG A 416 -3.68 25.36 9.22
C ARG A 416 -4.06 24.39 8.09
N ARG A 417 -4.47 24.92 6.91
CA ARG A 417 -4.79 24.09 5.75
C ARG A 417 -3.61 23.24 5.30
N GLN A 418 -2.40 23.81 5.30
CA GLN A 418 -1.19 23.09 4.92
C GLN A 418 -0.78 22.04 5.97
N ASP A 419 -0.97 22.32 7.26
CA ASP A 419 -0.75 21.35 8.33
C ASP A 419 -1.70 20.13 8.18
N GLU A 420 -2.98 20.38 7.89
CA GLU A 420 -4.01 19.34 7.69
C GLU A 420 -3.78 18.44 6.48
N ILE A 421 -3.12 18.93 5.46
CA ILE A 421 -2.76 18.16 4.24
C ILE A 421 -1.31 17.67 4.23
N GLY A 422 -0.58 17.89 5.32
CA GLY A 422 0.74 17.32 5.50
C GLY A 422 1.88 17.99 4.75
N THR A 423 1.72 19.23 4.28
CA THR A 423 2.80 19.99 3.61
C THR A 423 3.91 20.33 4.64
N PRO A 424 5.16 19.86 4.47
CA PRO A 424 6.19 20.01 5.50
C PRO A 424 6.70 21.44 5.66
N PHE A 425 6.69 22.23 4.59
CA PHE A 425 7.25 23.60 4.59
C PHE A 425 6.29 24.61 3.99
N CYS A 426 5.98 25.68 4.74
CA CYS A 426 5.24 26.83 4.24
C CYS A 426 6.20 27.99 4.03
N ILE A 427 6.25 28.50 2.80
CA ILE A 427 7.13 29.58 2.36
C ILE A 427 6.30 30.86 2.28
N THR A 428 6.51 31.79 3.21
CA THR A 428 5.79 33.05 3.22
C THR A 428 6.63 34.13 2.57
N TYR A 429 6.10 34.74 1.50
CA TYR A 429 6.64 35.92 0.89
C TYR A 429 6.05 37.14 1.59
N ASP A 430 6.89 37.94 2.28
CA ASP A 430 6.51 39.09 3.11
C ASP A 430 7.13 40.41 2.62
N PHE A 431 6.87 41.51 3.33
CA PHE A 431 7.42 42.83 2.97
C PHE A 431 8.93 42.91 3.15
N ASP A 432 9.47 42.21 4.17
CA ASP A 432 10.92 42.18 4.41
C ASP A 432 11.64 41.43 3.26
N THR A 433 11.00 40.41 2.67
CA THR A 433 11.49 39.76 1.45
C THR A 433 11.62 40.73 0.30
N LEU A 434 10.61 41.58 0.11
CA LEU A 434 10.59 42.55 -1.01
C LEU A 434 11.54 43.71 -0.81
N GLU A 435 11.66 44.24 0.43
CA GLU A 435 12.24 45.54 0.70
C GLU A 435 13.65 45.50 1.32
N LYS A 436 14.03 44.32 1.92
CA LYS A 436 15.25 44.28 2.75
C LYS A 436 16.28 43.23 2.32
N ASP A 437 15.91 41.93 2.34
CA ASP A 437 16.91 40.87 2.38
C ASP A 437 16.76 39.79 1.30
N ASN A 438 15.71 39.86 0.48
CA ASN A 438 15.39 38.86 -0.55
C ASN A 438 15.32 37.42 0.06
N CYS A 439 14.98 37.31 1.36
CA CYS A 439 14.75 36.06 2.05
C CYS A 439 13.26 35.87 2.31
N VAL A 440 12.78 34.65 2.23
CA VAL A 440 11.41 34.28 2.59
C VAL A 440 11.38 33.68 3.99
N THR A 441 10.22 33.72 4.63
CA THR A 441 10.02 33.01 5.90
C THR A 441 9.57 31.59 5.60
N VAL A 442 10.37 30.59 6.00
CA VAL A 442 10.03 29.17 5.91
C VAL A 442 9.56 28.67 7.26
N ARG A 443 8.31 28.17 7.33
CA ARG A 443 7.73 27.57 8.53
C ARG A 443 7.72 26.06 8.40
N ASN A 444 8.26 25.38 9.41
CA ASN A 444 8.21 23.95 9.53
C ASN A 444 6.84 23.52 10.12
N ARG A 445 6.17 22.55 9.49
CA ARG A 445 4.87 22.00 9.91
C ARG A 445 4.91 21.42 11.33
N ASP A 446 5.94 20.63 11.64
CA ASP A 446 5.96 19.81 12.86
C ASP A 446 6.33 20.62 14.09
N THR A 447 7.28 21.54 13.97
CA THR A 447 7.77 22.39 15.06
C THR A 447 7.10 23.76 15.14
N MET A 448 6.43 24.18 14.06
CA MET A 448 5.89 25.54 13.83
C MET A 448 6.97 26.65 13.86
N GLN A 449 8.24 26.27 13.97
CA GLN A 449 9.34 27.23 13.92
C GLN A 449 9.48 27.86 12.55
N GLN A 450 9.95 29.09 12.53
CA GLN A 450 10.12 29.89 11.34
C GLN A 450 11.58 30.36 11.24
N GLU A 451 12.12 30.32 10.04
CA GLU A 451 13.46 30.81 9.75
C GLU A 451 13.48 31.60 8.43
N ARG A 452 14.47 32.47 8.29
CA ARG A 452 14.67 33.24 7.05
C ARG A 452 15.62 32.49 6.14
N VAL A 453 15.18 32.23 4.90
CA VAL A 453 15.95 31.52 3.88
C VAL A 453 16.02 32.37 2.62
N ALA A 454 17.22 32.56 2.05
CA ALA A 454 17.38 33.29 0.80
C ALA A 454 16.67 32.57 -0.35
N ILE A 455 16.01 33.32 -1.24
CA ILE A 455 15.28 32.74 -2.38
C ILE A 455 16.21 31.89 -3.25
N SER A 456 17.48 32.30 -3.40
CA SER A 456 18.50 31.56 -4.14
C SER A 456 18.77 30.14 -3.58
N ASP A 457 18.57 29.95 -2.30
CA ASP A 457 18.95 28.74 -1.57
C ASP A 457 17.76 27.78 -1.34
N LEU A 458 16.53 28.24 -1.64
CA LEU A 458 15.30 27.50 -1.35
C LEU A 458 15.26 26.10 -1.98
N ILE A 459 15.72 25.96 -3.23
CA ILE A 459 15.72 24.66 -3.90
C ILE A 459 16.59 23.66 -3.14
N ALA A 460 17.82 24.06 -2.81
CA ALA A 460 18.75 23.22 -2.06
C ALA A 460 18.22 22.92 -0.64
N TYR A 461 17.67 23.94 0.02
CA TYR A 461 17.06 23.84 1.34
C TYR A 461 15.93 22.80 1.40
N ILE A 462 15.00 22.83 0.42
CA ILE A 462 13.89 21.90 0.35
C ILE A 462 14.40 20.50 -0.05
N GLU A 463 15.26 20.41 -1.08
CA GLU A 463 15.77 19.14 -1.59
C GLU A 463 16.45 18.29 -0.52
N GLU A 464 17.32 18.89 0.29
CA GLU A 464 17.99 18.22 1.39
C GLU A 464 17.02 17.61 2.41
N ARG A 465 15.85 18.24 2.61
CA ARG A 465 14.88 17.87 3.64
C ARG A 465 13.74 16.97 3.17
N VAL A 466 13.58 16.81 1.86
CA VAL A 466 12.51 15.97 1.27
C VAL A 466 13.04 14.69 0.63
N THR A 467 14.32 14.36 0.85
CA THR A 467 14.96 13.11 0.37
C THR A 467 14.78 12.00 1.41
N LEU A 468 14.54 10.75 0.91
CA LEU A 468 14.57 9.51 1.72
C LEU A 468 15.99 9.00 1.81
#